data_22ee56b8bd961ef289d168366a867424
#
_entry.id   22ee56b8bd961ef289d168366a867424
#
_cell.length_a   1.000
_cell.length_b   1.000
_cell.length_c   1.000
_cell.angle_alpha   90.00
_cell.angle_beta   90.00
_cell.angle_gamma   90.00
#
_symmetry.space_group_name_H-M   'P 1'
#
loop_
_entity.id
_entity.type
_entity.pdbx_description
1 polymer ?
#
loop_
_entity_poly.entity_id
_entity_poly.type
_entity_poly.pdbx_seq_one_letter_code
_entity_poly.pdbx_strand_id
1 'polypeptide(L)'
;MKFKMNNRDWEIKELSQEEMREKFREYKYDGEPKEGKYFGLTYFDKNKIYIDKDLCLDQKEQTLKHELMHCYIGCYLFNSEKEYTEEDLCNISANSHDIIHKIVEDYFKEK
;
A
#
# COMPACT_ATOMS: atom_id res chain seq x y z
N MET A 1 12.28 -2.33 2.44
CA MET A 1 11.90 -3.41 3.36
C MET A 1 11.09 -4.46 2.61
N LYS A 2 11.33 -5.73 2.88
CA LYS A 2 10.56 -6.83 2.30
C LYS A 2 9.68 -7.49 3.36
N PHE A 3 8.51 -7.93 2.95
CA PHE A 3 7.59 -8.64 3.84
C PHE A 3 6.78 -9.65 3.04
N LYS A 4 6.13 -10.57 3.74
CA LYS A 4 5.20 -11.53 3.14
C LYS A 4 3.77 -11.23 3.57
N MET A 5 2.85 -11.39 2.63
CA MET A 5 1.42 -11.36 2.92
C MET A 5 0.74 -12.40 2.04
N ASN A 6 0.06 -13.37 2.68
CA ASN A 6 -0.61 -14.49 2.01
C ASN A 6 0.30 -15.21 0.99
N ASN A 7 1.53 -15.55 1.42
CA ASN A 7 2.54 -16.22 0.59
C ASN A 7 3.06 -15.43 -0.61
N ARG A 8 2.74 -14.15 -0.73
CA ARG A 8 3.33 -13.27 -1.72
C ARG A 8 4.42 -12.44 -1.08
N ASP A 9 5.55 -12.34 -1.77
CA ASP A 9 6.68 -11.51 -1.33
C ASP A 9 6.49 -10.08 -1.85
N TRP A 10 6.51 -9.12 -0.95
CA TRP A 10 6.30 -7.70 -1.22
C TRP A 10 7.53 -6.89 -0.86
N GLU A 11 7.66 -5.74 -1.49
CA GLU A 11 8.72 -4.79 -1.15
C GLU A 11 8.17 -3.38 -1.01
N ILE A 12 8.60 -2.68 0.05
CA ILE A 12 8.30 -1.27 0.28
C ILE A 12 9.54 -0.46 -0.04
N LYS A 13 9.39 0.55 -0.89
CA LYS A 13 10.46 1.48 -1.26
C LYS A 13 9.99 2.93 -1.10
N GLU A 14 10.93 3.78 -0.67
CA GLU A 14 10.69 5.23 -0.64
C GLU A 14 11.24 5.84 -1.92
N LEU A 15 10.43 6.66 -2.59
CA LEU A 15 10.77 7.27 -3.86
C LEU A 15 10.51 8.78 -3.81
N SER A 16 11.21 9.53 -4.68
CA SER A 16 10.90 10.93 -4.95
C SER A 16 9.59 11.04 -5.73
N GLN A 17 8.99 12.22 -5.76
CA GLN A 17 7.77 12.47 -6.56
C GLN A 17 8.00 12.21 -8.03
N GLU A 18 9.15 12.57 -8.55
CA GLU A 18 9.50 12.33 -9.94
C GLU A 18 9.53 10.83 -10.26
N GLU A 19 10.18 10.04 -9.41
CA GLU A 19 10.23 8.59 -9.54
C GLU A 19 8.84 7.96 -9.40
N MET A 20 8.01 8.46 -8.50
CA MET A 20 6.65 7.96 -8.33
C MET A 20 5.80 8.21 -9.57
N ARG A 21 5.94 9.38 -10.22
CA ARG A 21 5.24 9.67 -11.48
C ARG A 21 5.68 8.75 -12.61
N GLU A 22 6.97 8.43 -12.67
CA GLU A 22 7.48 7.47 -13.65
C GLU A 22 6.90 6.09 -13.42
N LYS A 23 6.81 5.64 -12.16
CA LYS A 23 6.18 4.38 -11.83
C LYS A 23 4.71 4.35 -12.22
N PHE A 24 3.99 5.44 -11.99
CA PHE A 24 2.60 5.54 -12.43
C PHE A 24 2.45 5.33 -13.93
N ARG A 25 3.31 5.93 -14.73
CA ARG A 25 3.31 5.76 -16.20
C ARG A 25 3.72 4.34 -16.60
N GLU A 26 4.75 3.79 -15.98
CA GLU A 26 5.27 2.46 -16.26
C GLU A 26 4.23 1.37 -16.09
N TYR A 27 3.39 1.48 -15.06
CA TYR A 27 2.34 0.50 -14.77
C TYR A 27 1.04 0.75 -15.53
N LYS A 28 1.04 1.71 -16.44
CA LYS A 28 -0.07 1.96 -17.39
C LYS A 28 -1.42 2.19 -16.72
N TYR A 29 -1.43 2.96 -15.66
CA TYR A 29 -2.69 3.43 -15.13
C TYR A 29 -3.37 4.35 -16.13
N ASP A 30 -4.69 4.26 -16.25
CA ASP A 30 -5.46 5.10 -17.14
C ASP A 30 -5.30 6.59 -16.77
N GLY A 31 -4.98 7.40 -17.76
CA GLY A 31 -4.86 8.83 -17.62
C GLY A 31 -3.45 9.32 -17.32
N GLU A 32 -3.30 10.64 -17.28
CA GLU A 32 -2.05 11.29 -16.93
C GLU A 32 -1.86 11.29 -15.41
N PRO A 33 -0.59 11.32 -14.94
CA PRO A 33 -0.33 11.52 -13.54
C PRO A 33 -1.02 12.79 -13.03
N LYS A 34 -1.65 12.68 -11.86
CA LYS A 34 -2.34 13.83 -11.27
C LYS A 34 -1.37 14.97 -11.03
N GLU A 35 -1.84 16.21 -11.23
CA GLU A 35 -1.14 17.35 -10.67
C GLU A 35 -1.18 17.24 -9.14
N GLY A 36 -0.05 17.50 -8.50
CA GLY A 36 0.09 17.35 -7.08
C GLY A 36 0.91 16.12 -6.71
N LYS A 37 0.92 15.81 -5.43
CA LYS A 37 1.80 14.78 -4.86
C LYS A 37 1.10 13.44 -4.75
N TYR A 38 1.83 12.39 -5.12
CA TYR A 38 1.48 11.03 -4.74
C TYR A 38 2.12 10.73 -3.39
N PHE A 39 1.32 10.38 -2.38
CA PHE A 39 1.85 9.98 -1.08
C PHE A 39 2.27 8.52 -1.09
N GLY A 40 1.52 7.67 -1.76
CA GLY A 40 1.83 6.24 -1.87
C GLY A 40 1.20 5.62 -3.11
N LEU A 41 1.75 4.49 -3.53
CA LEU A 41 1.25 3.71 -4.66
C LEU A 41 1.41 2.23 -4.32
N THR A 42 0.41 1.42 -4.67
CA THR A 42 0.45 -0.03 -4.52
C THR A 42 0.29 -0.69 -5.90
N TYR A 43 1.28 -1.50 -6.27
CA TYR A 43 1.25 -2.26 -7.52
C TYR A 43 1.12 -3.73 -7.22
N PHE A 44 -0.10 -4.22 -7.28
CA PHE A 44 -0.40 -5.60 -6.91
C PHE A 44 0.31 -6.60 -7.83
N ASP A 45 0.34 -6.35 -9.12
CA ASP A 45 0.95 -7.26 -10.09
C ASP A 45 2.46 -7.41 -9.93
N LYS A 46 3.11 -6.40 -9.36
CA LYS A 46 4.56 -6.38 -9.14
C LYS A 46 4.96 -6.59 -7.69
N ASN A 47 3.98 -6.68 -6.79
CA ASN A 47 4.21 -6.82 -5.35
C ASN A 47 5.09 -5.69 -4.79
N LYS A 48 4.77 -4.45 -5.17
CA LYS A 48 5.53 -3.27 -4.74
C LYS A 48 4.62 -2.24 -4.10
N ILE A 49 5.13 -1.63 -3.05
CA ILE A 49 4.55 -0.42 -2.45
C ILE A 49 5.60 0.67 -2.53
N TYR A 50 5.18 1.85 -2.99
CA TYR A 50 6.04 3.03 -3.03
C TYR A 50 5.46 4.10 -2.13
N ILE A 51 6.33 4.72 -1.32
CA ILE A 51 5.97 5.80 -0.39
C ILE A 51 6.83 7.01 -0.72
N ASP A 52 6.25 8.21 -0.68
CA ASP A 52 7.00 9.44 -0.85
C ASP A 52 8.05 9.56 0.28
N LYS A 53 9.31 9.64 -0.10
CA LYS A 53 10.43 9.70 0.84
C LYS A 53 10.45 10.97 1.71
N ASP A 54 9.79 12.04 1.27
CA ASP A 54 9.84 13.35 1.93
C ASP A 54 8.66 13.60 2.89
N LEU A 55 7.80 12.62 3.08
CA LEU A 55 6.72 12.73 4.06
C LEU A 55 7.26 12.76 5.48
N CYS A 56 6.62 13.51 6.37
CA CYS A 56 6.92 13.41 7.80
C CYS A 56 6.49 12.04 8.34
N LEU A 57 6.98 11.68 9.54
CA LEU A 57 6.76 10.34 10.10
C LEU A 57 5.28 9.98 10.22
N ASP A 58 4.45 10.91 10.70
CA ASP A 58 3.02 10.65 10.84
C ASP A 58 2.34 10.39 9.50
N GLN A 59 2.70 11.15 8.47
CA GLN A 59 2.17 10.96 7.12
C GLN A 59 2.66 9.65 6.50
N LYS A 60 3.92 9.28 6.75
CA LYS A 60 4.44 7.99 6.30
C LYS A 60 3.67 6.83 6.92
N GLU A 61 3.42 6.90 8.22
CA GLU A 61 2.66 5.86 8.91
C GLU A 61 1.24 5.73 8.34
N GLN A 62 0.54 6.85 8.18
CA GLN A 62 -0.81 6.86 7.62
C GLN A 62 -0.82 6.33 6.19
N THR A 63 0.10 6.78 5.37
CA THR A 63 0.21 6.36 3.98
C THR A 63 0.52 4.88 3.88
N LEU A 64 1.48 4.40 4.68
CA LEU A 64 1.84 2.99 4.67
C LEU A 64 0.66 2.09 5.07
N LYS A 65 -0.09 2.46 6.10
CA LYS A 65 -1.31 1.74 6.50
C LYS A 65 -2.33 1.69 5.37
N HIS A 66 -2.51 2.81 4.67
CA HIS A 66 -3.43 2.90 3.54
C HIS A 66 -3.01 1.94 2.42
N GLU A 67 -1.73 1.96 2.03
CA GLU A 67 -1.22 1.10 0.96
C GLU A 67 -1.23 -0.37 1.36
N LEU A 68 -0.92 -0.69 2.61
CA LEU A 68 -0.99 -2.07 3.11
C LEU A 68 -2.43 -2.60 3.12
N MET A 69 -3.42 -1.73 3.31
CA MET A 69 -4.81 -2.14 3.18
C MET A 69 -5.16 -2.55 1.74
N HIS A 70 -4.64 -1.84 0.74
CA HIS A 70 -4.76 -2.27 -0.65
C HIS A 70 -4.15 -3.66 -0.87
N CYS A 71 -2.98 -3.90 -0.27
CA CYS A 71 -2.35 -5.24 -0.33
C CYS A 71 -3.22 -6.30 0.31
N TYR A 72 -3.77 -6.02 1.49
CA TYR A 72 -4.63 -6.96 2.20
C TYR A 72 -5.86 -7.32 1.38
N ILE A 73 -6.54 -6.33 0.84
CA ILE A 73 -7.71 -6.53 0.01
C ILE A 73 -7.35 -7.38 -1.22
N GLY A 74 -6.25 -7.04 -1.89
CA GLY A 74 -5.79 -7.78 -3.05
C GLY A 74 -5.40 -9.21 -2.75
N CYS A 75 -4.74 -9.46 -1.60
CA CYS A 75 -4.27 -10.80 -1.23
C CYS A 75 -5.37 -11.72 -0.73
N TYR A 76 -6.36 -11.18 -0.03
CA TYR A 76 -7.36 -12.00 0.67
C TYR A 76 -8.77 -11.86 0.12
N LEU A 77 -9.06 -10.78 -0.61
CA LEU A 77 -10.41 -10.45 -1.05
C LEU A 77 -10.52 -10.25 -2.56
N PHE A 78 -9.51 -10.67 -3.32
CA PHE A 78 -9.41 -10.34 -4.74
C PHE A 78 -10.56 -10.87 -5.60
N ASN A 79 -11.27 -11.90 -5.16
CA ASN A 79 -12.42 -12.45 -5.85
C ASN A 79 -13.74 -11.81 -5.45
N SER A 80 -13.73 -10.91 -4.46
CA SER A 80 -14.98 -10.29 -4.02
C SER A 80 -15.43 -9.24 -5.03
N GLU A 81 -16.72 -9.21 -5.31
CA GLU A 81 -17.32 -8.06 -5.95
C GLU A 81 -17.08 -6.87 -5.03
N LYS A 82 -16.79 -5.71 -5.62
CA LYS A 82 -16.37 -4.53 -4.84
C LYS A 82 -17.52 -3.83 -4.13
N GLU A 83 -18.49 -4.59 -3.66
CA GLU A 83 -19.59 -4.11 -2.83
C GLU A 83 -19.42 -4.70 -1.44
N TYR A 84 -19.17 -3.84 -0.46
CA TYR A 84 -18.98 -4.25 0.92
C TYR A 84 -20.11 -3.74 1.78
N THR A 85 -20.66 -4.64 2.61
CA THR A 85 -21.60 -4.25 3.66
C THR A 85 -20.81 -3.63 4.83
N GLU A 86 -21.51 -2.97 5.74
CA GLU A 86 -20.90 -2.47 6.96
C GLU A 86 -20.25 -3.61 7.77
N GLU A 87 -20.92 -4.76 7.85
CA GLU A 87 -20.39 -5.93 8.53
C GLU A 87 -19.10 -6.44 7.89
N ASP A 88 -19.03 -6.45 6.55
CA ASP A 88 -17.81 -6.82 5.84
C ASP A 88 -16.67 -5.89 6.18
N LEU A 89 -16.91 -4.58 6.23
CA LEU A 89 -15.90 -3.60 6.57
C LEU A 89 -15.40 -3.79 8.01
N CYS A 90 -16.28 -4.09 8.95
CA CYS A 90 -15.90 -4.39 10.32
C CYS A 90 -14.99 -5.62 10.39
N ASN A 91 -15.34 -6.68 9.67
CA ASN A 91 -14.55 -7.90 9.63
C ASN A 91 -13.19 -7.69 8.97
N ILE A 92 -13.15 -6.96 7.86
CA ILE A 92 -11.89 -6.62 7.17
C ILE A 92 -10.99 -5.84 8.11
N SER A 93 -11.51 -4.82 8.77
CA SER A 93 -10.75 -4.00 9.71
C SER A 93 -10.20 -4.83 10.88
N ALA A 94 -11.04 -5.66 11.48
CA ALA A 94 -10.65 -6.50 12.61
C ALA A 94 -9.57 -7.52 12.22
N ASN A 95 -9.73 -8.17 11.08
CA ASN A 95 -8.82 -9.23 10.64
C ASN A 95 -7.49 -8.71 10.09
N SER A 96 -7.49 -7.53 9.49
CA SER A 96 -6.29 -6.93 8.90
C SER A 96 -5.40 -6.23 9.92
N HIS A 97 -5.96 -5.80 11.05
CA HIS A 97 -5.27 -4.91 12.00
C HIS A 97 -3.91 -5.44 12.44
N ASP A 98 -3.84 -6.67 12.94
CA ASP A 98 -2.59 -7.22 13.49
C ASP A 98 -1.55 -7.43 12.40
N ILE A 99 -1.96 -7.87 11.23
CA ILE A 99 -1.06 -8.08 10.09
C ILE A 99 -0.43 -6.76 9.67
N ILE A 100 -1.26 -5.74 9.46
CA ILE A 100 -0.81 -4.42 9.01
C ILE A 100 0.05 -3.75 10.09
N HIS A 101 -0.38 -3.82 11.34
CA HIS A 101 0.35 -3.21 12.46
C HIS A 101 1.77 -3.77 12.58
N LYS A 102 1.92 -5.08 12.47
CA LYS A 102 3.24 -5.71 12.53
C LYS A 102 4.15 -5.24 11.41
N ILE A 103 3.65 -5.14 10.19
CA ILE A 103 4.45 -4.68 9.05
C ILE A 103 4.87 -3.22 9.25
N VAL A 104 3.96 -2.38 9.73
CA VAL A 104 4.26 -0.97 10.03
C VAL A 104 5.34 -0.85 11.12
N GLU A 105 5.22 -1.61 12.20
CA GLU A 105 6.24 -1.64 13.25
C GLU A 105 7.60 -2.05 12.70
N ASP A 106 7.66 -3.12 11.92
CA ASP A 106 8.90 -3.63 11.34
C ASP A 106 9.52 -2.60 10.41
N TYR A 107 8.71 -1.91 9.61
CA TYR A 107 9.17 -0.86 8.71
C TYR A 107 9.88 0.27 9.47
N PHE A 108 9.27 0.77 10.54
CA PHE A 108 9.87 1.86 11.31
C PHE A 108 11.06 1.42 12.16
N LYS A 109 11.16 0.15 12.52
CA LYS A 109 12.34 -0.39 13.21
C LYS A 109 13.57 -0.51 12.33
N GLU A 110 13.38 -0.73 11.02
CA GLU A 110 14.49 -0.81 10.07
C GLU A 110 15.12 0.55 9.75
N LYS A 111 14.50 1.64 10.13
CA LYS A 111 14.97 3.00 9.84
C LYS A 111 15.85 3.60 10.93
#